data_e7508fad35edaaad2328de98ba2583f2
#
_entry.id   e7508fad35edaaad2328de98ba2583f2
#
_cell.length_a   1.000
_cell.length_b   1.000
_cell.length_c   1.000
_cell.angle_alpha   90.00
_cell.angle_beta   90.00
_cell.angle_gamma   90.00
#
_symmetry.space_group_name_H-M   'P 1'
#
loop_
_entity.id
_entity.type
_entity.pdbx_description
1 polymer ?
#
loop_
_entity_poly.entity_id
_entity_poly.type
_entity_poly.pdbx_seq_one_letter_code
_entity_poly.pdbx_strand_id
1 'polypeptide(L)'
;NGFTEFVPLPFIHQEAPLYRRDSCRQGPTFRETVLMHAVSRIVLHRHISNIQASWTKMGRSGITQLLNAGVNDLGGTLMNESISRAAGTRNGQELPPQEMDQLIASVGREPLQRTTLYGRPLGDRVLSSYQAKPLKELHVGTVSRSVAAPQPTV
;
A
#
# COMPACT_ATOMS: atom_id res chain seq x y z
N ASN A 1 25.67 3.45 5.35
CA ASN A 1 24.23 3.18 5.46
C ASN A 1 23.54 3.73 4.22
N GLY A 2 23.18 2.86 3.26
CA GLY A 2 22.60 3.26 1.98
C GLY A 2 21.07 3.24 1.93
N PHE A 3 20.39 2.53 2.87
CA PHE A 3 18.95 2.33 2.85
C PHE A 3 18.34 2.52 4.23
N THR A 4 17.18 3.16 4.29
CA THR A 4 16.42 3.38 5.52
C THR A 4 15.31 2.35 5.71
N GLU A 5 14.81 1.79 4.61
CA GLU A 5 13.67 0.87 4.60
C GLU A 5 13.73 -0.10 3.42
N PHE A 6 13.00 -1.18 3.54
CA PHE A 6 12.69 -2.11 2.47
C PHE A 6 11.17 -2.19 2.27
N VAL A 7 10.70 -1.93 1.05
CA VAL A 7 9.27 -1.86 0.72
C VAL A 7 8.95 -2.81 -0.42
N PRO A 8 8.53 -4.05 -0.17
CA PRO A 8 8.01 -4.92 -1.22
C PRO A 8 6.68 -4.39 -1.75
N LEU A 9 6.62 -4.07 -3.02
CA LEU A 9 5.41 -3.60 -3.69
C LEU A 9 4.84 -4.70 -4.59
N PRO A 10 3.78 -5.41 -4.17
CA PRO A 10 3.16 -6.42 -5.02
C PRO A 10 2.60 -5.79 -6.30
N PHE A 11 2.84 -6.47 -7.42
CA PHE A 11 2.31 -6.04 -8.71
C PHE A 11 0.79 -6.24 -8.76
N ILE A 12 0.07 -5.16 -9.00
CA ILE A 12 -1.38 -5.15 -9.22
C ILE A 12 -1.61 -5.29 -10.71
N HIS A 13 -2.12 -6.43 -11.14
CA HIS A 13 -2.14 -6.82 -12.56
C HIS A 13 -3.46 -6.52 -13.27
N GLN A 14 -4.59 -6.43 -12.57
CA GLN A 14 -5.94 -6.45 -13.12
C GLN A 14 -6.13 -5.48 -14.28
N GLU A 15 -5.66 -4.24 -14.13
CA GLU A 15 -5.78 -3.19 -15.15
C GLU A 15 -4.43 -2.83 -15.79
N ALA A 16 -3.36 -3.55 -15.42
CA ALA A 16 -2.01 -3.24 -15.90
C ALA A 16 -1.86 -3.56 -17.41
N PRO A 17 -1.37 -2.61 -18.22
CA PRO A 17 -1.23 -2.82 -19.67
C PRO A 17 -0.34 -4.01 -20.05
N LEU A 18 0.71 -4.28 -19.27
CA LEU A 18 1.59 -5.42 -19.52
C LEU A 18 0.89 -6.75 -19.34
N TYR A 19 0.04 -6.86 -18.31
CA TYR A 19 -0.74 -8.08 -18.10
C TYR A 19 -1.81 -8.26 -19.17
N ARG A 20 -2.49 -7.20 -19.56
CA ARG A 20 -3.51 -7.22 -20.62
C ARG A 20 -2.94 -7.59 -22.01
N ARG A 21 -1.64 -7.45 -22.21
CA ARG A 21 -0.93 -7.84 -23.45
C ARG A 21 -0.24 -9.19 -23.35
N ASP A 22 -0.52 -9.97 -22.30
CA ASP A 22 0.14 -11.23 -22.02
C ASP A 22 1.69 -11.14 -21.96
N SER A 23 2.20 -9.94 -21.64
CA SER A 23 3.64 -9.65 -21.59
C SER A 23 4.26 -9.88 -20.22
N CYS A 24 3.47 -10.23 -19.21
CA CYS A 24 3.94 -10.57 -17.87
C CYS A 24 2.97 -11.53 -17.16
N ARG A 25 3.48 -12.24 -16.17
CA ARG A 25 2.64 -13.09 -15.32
C ARG A 25 1.74 -12.25 -14.41
N GLN A 26 0.72 -12.87 -13.88
CA GLN A 26 -0.08 -12.37 -12.77
C GLN A 26 0.80 -11.94 -11.59
N GLY A 27 0.36 -10.95 -10.83
CA GLY A 27 1.04 -10.51 -9.60
C GLY A 27 1.12 -11.62 -8.55
N PRO A 28 1.90 -11.40 -7.48
CA PRO A 28 2.06 -12.40 -6.43
C PRO A 28 0.73 -12.70 -5.73
N THR A 29 0.58 -13.93 -5.28
CA THR A 29 -0.50 -14.32 -4.38
C THR A 29 -0.32 -13.63 -3.03
N PHE A 30 -1.40 -13.58 -2.24
CA PHE A 30 -1.32 -13.06 -0.87
C PHE A 30 -0.28 -13.82 -0.03
N ARG A 31 -0.22 -15.15 -0.15
CA ARG A 31 0.79 -15.97 0.55
C ARG A 31 2.22 -15.62 0.16
N GLU A 32 2.49 -15.45 -1.13
CA GLU A 32 3.83 -15.03 -1.60
C GLU A 32 4.20 -13.66 -1.05
N THR A 33 3.24 -12.74 -0.98
CA THR A 33 3.46 -11.42 -0.41
C THR A 33 3.79 -11.50 1.09
N VAL A 34 3.05 -12.31 1.87
CA VAL A 34 3.35 -12.54 3.30
C VAL A 34 4.74 -13.15 3.48
N LEU A 35 5.08 -14.16 2.68
CA LEU A 35 6.40 -14.79 2.72
C LEU A 35 7.53 -13.80 2.39
N MET A 36 7.34 -12.95 1.39
CA MET A 36 8.32 -11.93 1.02
C MET A 36 8.63 -11.01 2.21
N HIS A 37 7.62 -10.51 2.92
CA HIS A 37 7.82 -9.64 4.08
C HIS A 37 8.47 -10.38 5.25
N ALA A 38 8.01 -11.60 5.55
CA ALA A 38 8.56 -12.41 6.64
C ALA A 38 10.03 -12.79 6.42
N VAL A 39 10.37 -13.25 5.22
CA VAL A 39 11.76 -13.57 4.84
C VAL A 39 12.61 -12.30 4.86
N SER A 40 12.10 -11.18 4.34
CA SER A 40 12.81 -9.90 4.37
C SER A 40 13.13 -9.48 5.82
N ARG A 41 12.21 -9.67 6.76
CA ARG A 41 12.46 -9.39 8.19
C ARG A 41 13.61 -10.23 8.74
N ILE A 42 13.66 -11.52 8.41
CA ILE A 42 14.70 -12.42 8.90
C ILE A 42 16.06 -12.08 8.29
N VAL A 43 16.08 -11.89 6.96
CA VAL A 43 17.34 -11.68 6.21
C VAL A 43 17.91 -10.28 6.43
N LEU A 44 17.05 -9.26 6.50
CA LEU A 44 17.49 -7.86 6.52
C LEU A 44 17.59 -7.24 7.91
N HIS A 45 17.16 -7.90 8.97
CA HIS A 45 17.02 -7.30 10.31
C HIS A 45 18.29 -6.64 10.86
N ARG A 46 19.48 -7.09 10.45
CA ARG A 46 20.77 -6.50 10.86
C ARG A 46 21.23 -5.35 9.96
N HIS A 47 20.61 -5.18 8.80
CA HIS A 47 21.02 -4.23 7.78
C HIS A 47 19.97 -3.15 7.54
N ILE A 48 18.70 -3.56 7.45
CA ILE A 48 17.56 -2.68 7.23
C ILE A 48 16.50 -3.05 8.28
N SER A 49 16.35 -2.18 9.28
CA SER A 49 15.42 -2.42 10.40
C SER A 49 13.95 -2.20 10.05
N ASN A 50 13.68 -1.40 9.02
CA ASN A 50 12.34 -1.00 8.66
C ASN A 50 11.87 -1.79 7.44
N ILE A 51 10.84 -2.61 7.64
CA ILE A 51 10.14 -3.32 6.58
C ILE A 51 8.74 -2.72 6.48
N GLN A 52 8.47 -2.07 5.36
CA GLN A 52 7.21 -1.37 5.13
C GLN A 52 6.27 -2.20 4.27
N ALA A 53 4.98 -2.15 4.59
CA ALA A 53 3.92 -2.68 3.76
C ALA A 53 3.06 -1.57 3.15
N SER A 54 2.65 -1.75 1.90
CA SER A 54 1.76 -0.82 1.20
C SER A 54 0.29 -1.14 1.49
N TRP A 55 -0.36 -0.33 2.31
CA TRP A 55 -1.79 -0.50 2.60
C TRP A 55 -2.67 -0.34 1.35
N THR A 56 -2.27 0.50 0.40
CA THR A 56 -3.00 0.72 -0.85
C THR A 56 -3.12 -0.55 -1.69
N LYS A 57 -2.14 -1.45 -1.59
CA LYS A 57 -2.09 -2.72 -2.32
C LYS A 57 -2.66 -3.88 -1.52
N MET A 58 -2.44 -3.89 -0.21
CA MET A 58 -2.78 -5.01 0.66
C MET A 58 -4.14 -4.89 1.34
N GLY A 59 -4.68 -3.68 1.42
CA GLY A 59 -5.89 -3.39 2.18
C GLY A 59 -5.71 -3.56 3.69
N ARG A 60 -6.74 -3.25 4.46
CA ARG A 60 -6.70 -3.28 5.93
C ARG A 60 -6.42 -4.68 6.48
N SER A 61 -7.14 -5.68 5.98
CA SER A 61 -6.96 -7.08 6.40
C SER A 61 -5.56 -7.61 6.06
N GLY A 62 -5.03 -7.27 4.87
CA GLY A 62 -3.67 -7.66 4.50
C GLY A 62 -2.61 -7.03 5.39
N ILE A 63 -2.77 -5.75 5.74
CA ILE A 63 -1.85 -5.03 6.62
C ILE A 63 -1.75 -5.66 8.01
N THR A 64 -2.86 -6.04 8.63
CA THR A 64 -2.84 -6.69 9.95
C THR A 64 -2.09 -8.03 9.93
N GLN A 65 -2.23 -8.79 8.86
CA GLN A 65 -1.46 -10.03 8.69
C GLN A 65 0.03 -9.76 8.46
N LEU A 66 0.38 -8.74 7.68
CA LEU A 66 1.77 -8.37 7.43
C LEU A 66 2.46 -7.80 8.68
N LEU A 67 1.76 -7.05 9.52
CA LEU A 67 2.26 -6.63 10.82
C LEU A 67 2.65 -7.85 11.67
N ASN A 68 1.86 -8.91 11.69
CA ASN A 68 2.20 -10.16 12.37
C ASN A 68 3.33 -10.94 11.68
N ALA A 69 3.58 -10.70 10.41
CA ALA A 69 4.65 -11.32 9.62
C ALA A 69 5.98 -10.55 9.63
N GLY A 70 6.14 -9.54 10.50
CA GLY A 70 7.42 -8.84 10.68
C GLY A 70 7.50 -7.43 10.08
N VAL A 71 6.43 -6.93 9.48
CA VAL A 71 6.32 -5.52 9.07
C VAL A 71 6.26 -4.63 10.32
N ASN A 72 6.91 -3.49 10.26
CA ASN A 72 6.89 -2.47 11.33
C ASN A 72 6.66 -1.04 10.81
N ASP A 73 6.27 -0.90 9.54
CA ASP A 73 5.99 0.39 8.91
C ASP A 73 4.84 0.25 7.92
N LEU A 74 3.89 1.18 7.95
CA LEU A 74 2.75 1.21 7.03
C LEU A 74 2.85 2.35 6.01
N GLY A 75 3.96 3.10 6.00
CA GLY A 75 4.11 4.28 5.18
C GLY A 75 3.29 5.46 5.71
N GLY A 76 2.74 6.24 4.81
CA GLY A 76 1.92 7.39 5.15
C GLY A 76 0.44 7.20 4.84
N THR A 77 -0.37 8.16 5.27
CA THR A 77 -1.82 8.20 5.01
C THR A 77 -2.16 8.31 3.53
N LEU A 78 -1.23 8.82 2.72
CA LEU A 78 -1.31 9.01 1.26
C LEU A 78 -2.62 9.70 0.84
N MET A 79 -2.52 10.99 0.62
CA MET A 79 -3.66 11.76 0.14
C MET A 79 -3.90 11.46 -1.35
N ASN A 80 -5.09 10.98 -1.66
CA ASN A 80 -5.56 10.72 -3.02
C ASN A 80 -4.68 9.74 -3.82
N GLU A 81 -4.36 8.58 -3.23
CA GLU A 81 -3.66 7.53 -3.94
C GLU A 81 -4.51 7.06 -5.15
N SER A 82 -4.00 7.24 -6.36
CA SER A 82 -4.71 6.96 -7.61
C SER A 82 -4.06 5.83 -8.43
N ILE A 83 -2.77 5.59 -8.27
CA ILE A 83 -2.00 4.65 -9.09
C ILE A 83 -2.46 3.21 -8.85
N SER A 84 -2.54 2.77 -7.59
CA SER A 84 -3.00 1.42 -7.27
C SER A 84 -4.47 1.24 -7.64
N ARG A 85 -5.32 2.28 -7.46
CA ARG A 85 -6.71 2.24 -7.90
C ARG A 85 -6.85 2.10 -9.42
N ALA A 86 -6.03 2.85 -10.18
CA ALA A 86 -5.99 2.72 -11.64
C ALA A 86 -5.52 1.33 -12.09
N ALA A 87 -4.69 0.65 -11.29
CA ALA A 87 -4.27 -0.73 -11.53
C ALA A 87 -5.31 -1.78 -11.09
N GLY A 88 -6.39 -1.38 -10.42
CA GLY A 88 -7.52 -2.25 -10.07
C GLY A 88 -7.73 -2.51 -8.58
N THR A 89 -6.98 -1.87 -7.66
CA THR A 89 -7.24 -2.02 -6.22
C THR A 89 -8.48 -1.23 -5.79
N ARG A 90 -9.12 -1.70 -4.71
CA ARG A 90 -10.31 -1.07 -4.12
C ARG A 90 -10.08 -0.68 -2.64
N ASN A 91 -8.83 -0.43 -2.25
CA ASN A 91 -8.45 -0.20 -0.85
C ASN A 91 -8.62 1.26 -0.38
N GLY A 92 -9.27 2.10 -1.15
CA GLY A 92 -9.50 3.51 -0.85
C GLY A 92 -8.41 4.44 -1.36
N GLN A 93 -8.60 5.73 -1.16
CA GLN A 93 -7.69 6.78 -1.63
C GLN A 93 -6.82 7.35 -0.51
N GLU A 94 -7.21 7.15 0.73
CA GLU A 94 -6.43 7.51 1.92
C GLU A 94 -6.70 6.51 3.05
N LEU A 95 -5.81 6.45 4.01
CA LEU A 95 -5.99 5.78 5.29
C LEU A 95 -5.71 6.79 6.39
N PRO A 96 -6.76 7.34 7.06
CA PRO A 96 -6.58 8.36 8.09
C PRO A 96 -5.70 7.90 9.26
N PRO A 97 -4.98 8.81 9.96
CA PRO A 97 -4.11 8.44 11.07
C PRO A 97 -4.81 7.61 12.14
N GLN A 98 -6.04 7.99 12.51
CA GLN A 98 -6.84 7.29 13.51
C GLN A 98 -7.11 5.84 13.14
N GLU A 99 -7.40 5.57 11.86
CA GLU A 99 -7.65 4.22 11.38
C GLU A 99 -6.34 3.41 11.29
N MET A 100 -5.24 4.06 10.92
CA MET A 100 -3.91 3.43 10.91
C MET A 100 -3.51 3.00 12.32
N ASP A 101 -3.73 3.85 13.32
CA ASP A 101 -3.49 3.54 14.73
C ASP A 101 -4.33 2.36 15.20
N GLN A 102 -5.63 2.34 14.85
CA GLN A 102 -6.52 1.23 15.19
C GLN A 102 -6.04 -0.10 14.60
N LEU A 103 -5.56 -0.10 13.35
CA LEU A 103 -5.01 -1.29 12.71
C LEU A 103 -3.75 -1.79 13.44
N ILE A 104 -2.85 -0.88 13.82
CA ILE A 104 -1.62 -1.22 14.55
C ILE A 104 -1.97 -1.73 15.95
N ALA A 105 -2.88 -1.06 16.65
CA ALA A 105 -3.32 -1.47 17.99
C ALA A 105 -4.04 -2.82 17.98
N SER A 106 -4.78 -3.15 16.91
CA SER A 106 -5.50 -4.41 16.79
C SER A 106 -4.61 -5.66 16.81
N VAL A 107 -3.32 -5.50 16.52
CA VAL A 107 -2.31 -6.56 16.61
C VAL A 107 -1.41 -6.45 17.85
N GLY A 108 -1.84 -5.67 18.85
CA GLY A 108 -1.14 -5.52 20.13
C GLY A 108 0.13 -4.67 20.04
N ARG A 109 0.25 -3.77 19.06
CA ARG A 109 1.39 -2.88 18.88
C ARG A 109 1.03 -1.43 19.15
N GLU A 110 2.02 -0.65 19.57
CA GLU A 110 1.88 0.79 19.78
C GLU A 110 2.14 1.55 18.46
N PRO A 111 1.18 2.37 17.98
CA PRO A 111 1.39 3.20 16.81
C PRO A 111 2.32 4.38 17.13
N LEU A 112 3.19 4.71 16.19
CA LEU A 112 4.10 5.84 16.30
C LEU A 112 4.23 6.53 14.95
N GLN A 113 3.91 7.82 14.90
CA GLN A 113 4.16 8.63 13.72
C GLN A 113 5.65 8.96 13.60
N ARG A 114 6.20 8.84 12.40
CA ARG A 114 7.61 9.08 12.07
C ARG A 114 7.78 10.14 10.99
N THR A 115 8.98 10.69 10.91
CA THR A 115 9.44 11.44 9.72
C THR A 115 9.89 10.47 8.61
N THR A 116 10.19 11.00 7.42
CA THR A 116 10.76 10.23 6.30
C THR A 116 12.10 9.56 6.69
N LEU A 117 12.87 10.18 7.55
CA LEU A 117 14.15 9.65 8.03
C LEU A 117 14.04 8.85 9.34
N TYR A 118 12.85 8.37 9.67
CA TYR A 118 12.57 7.54 10.86
C TYR A 118 12.83 8.24 12.20
N GLY A 119 12.88 9.58 12.21
CA GLY A 119 12.91 10.38 13.43
C GLY A 119 11.50 10.70 13.94
N ARG A 120 11.43 11.36 15.09
CA ARG A 120 10.17 11.88 15.64
C ARG A 120 9.77 13.17 14.92
N PRO A 121 8.48 13.34 14.58
CA PRO A 121 7.98 14.60 14.04
C PRO A 121 8.19 15.74 15.05
N LEU A 122 8.49 16.93 14.55
CA LEU A 122 8.70 18.13 15.34
C LEU A 122 7.42 18.95 15.49
N GLY A 123 7.30 19.66 16.62
CA GLY A 123 6.21 20.60 16.89
C GLY A 123 4.84 19.93 16.94
N ASP A 124 3.86 20.56 16.30
CA ASP A 124 2.45 20.18 16.28
C ASP A 124 2.06 19.27 15.09
N ARG A 125 3.04 18.77 14.34
CA ARG A 125 2.78 17.97 13.13
C ARG A 125 1.94 16.73 13.39
N VAL A 126 2.11 16.09 14.54
CA VAL A 126 1.28 14.94 14.93
C VAL A 126 -0.17 15.40 15.09
N LEU A 127 -0.40 16.46 15.89
CA LEU A 127 -1.75 16.99 16.11
C LEU A 127 -2.42 17.44 14.81
N SER A 128 -1.70 18.17 13.96
CA SER A 128 -2.25 18.65 12.69
C SER A 128 -2.63 17.51 11.75
N SER A 129 -1.89 16.38 11.74
CA SER A 129 -2.26 15.21 10.94
C SER A 129 -3.57 14.57 11.40
N TYR A 130 -3.84 14.52 12.71
CA TYR A 130 -5.08 14.00 13.27
C TYR A 130 -6.28 14.92 13.10
N GLN A 131 -6.03 16.23 12.92
CA GLN A 131 -7.06 17.24 12.68
C GLN A 131 -7.37 17.44 11.19
N ALA A 132 -6.61 16.82 10.31
CA ALA A 132 -6.84 16.91 8.88
C ALA A 132 -8.22 16.37 8.50
N LYS A 133 -8.94 17.12 7.65
CA LYS A 133 -10.25 16.69 7.16
C LYS A 133 -10.06 15.53 6.17
N PRO A 134 -10.92 14.50 6.21
CA PRO A 134 -10.92 13.44 5.21
C PRO A 134 -11.05 13.99 3.80
N LEU A 135 -10.42 13.32 2.84
CA LEU A 135 -10.57 13.67 1.43
C LEU A 135 -12.01 13.40 0.98
N LYS A 136 -12.50 14.25 0.09
CA LYS A 136 -13.76 13.96 -0.61
C LYS A 136 -13.56 12.73 -1.51
N GLU A 137 -14.50 11.80 -1.47
CA GLU A 137 -14.46 10.64 -2.35
C GLU A 137 -14.47 11.07 -3.82
N LEU A 138 -13.44 10.67 -4.54
CA LEU A 138 -13.40 10.84 -5.99
C LEU A 138 -14.05 9.62 -6.63
N HIS A 139 -15.24 9.80 -7.18
CA HIS A 139 -15.83 8.80 -8.06
C HIS A 139 -15.02 8.78 -9.37
N VAL A 140 -14.13 7.81 -9.51
CA VAL A 140 -13.54 7.50 -10.82
C VAL A 140 -14.67 6.92 -11.66
N GLY A 141 -15.26 7.73 -12.51
CA GLY A 141 -16.23 7.25 -13.48
C GLY A 141 -15.59 6.12 -14.30
N THR A 142 -16.23 4.98 -14.33
CA THR A 142 -15.88 3.89 -15.24
C THR A 142 -16.02 4.45 -16.66
N VAL A 143 -14.89 4.75 -17.30
CA VAL A 143 -14.88 5.03 -18.74
C VAL A 143 -15.25 3.71 -19.42
N SER A 144 -16.52 3.54 -19.71
CA SER A 144 -17.05 2.50 -20.59
C SER A 144 -16.43 2.73 -21.97
N ARG A 145 -15.30 2.10 -22.25
CA ARG A 145 -14.82 2.00 -23.63
C ARG A 145 -15.71 1.00 -24.35
N SER A 146 -16.62 1.50 -25.17
CA SER A 146 -17.25 0.72 -26.22
C SER A 146 -16.12 0.18 -27.12
N VAL A 147 -15.86 -1.11 -27.01
CA VAL A 147 -15.02 -1.81 -27.99
C VAL A 147 -15.84 -1.81 -29.27
N ALA A 148 -15.46 -0.99 -30.25
CA ALA A 148 -15.99 -1.07 -31.58
C ALA A 148 -15.66 -2.47 -32.13
N ALA A 149 -16.69 -3.22 -32.51
CA ALA A 149 -16.55 -4.51 -33.15
C ALA A 149 -15.73 -4.35 -34.47
N PRO A 150 -14.81 -5.27 -34.78
CA PRO A 150 -14.09 -5.23 -36.05
C PRO A 150 -15.08 -5.38 -37.18
N GLN A 151 -15.01 -4.46 -38.15
CA GLN A 151 -15.81 -4.55 -39.37
C GLN A 151 -15.32 -5.73 -40.22
N PRO A 152 -16.20 -6.55 -40.79
CA PRO A 152 -15.80 -7.60 -41.69
C PRO A 152 -15.22 -6.97 -42.97
N THR A 153 -13.97 -7.36 -43.28
CA THR A 153 -13.37 -7.08 -44.58
C THR A 153 -14.06 -7.92 -45.64
N VAL A 154 -14.63 -7.24 -46.65
CA VAL A 154 -15.12 -7.84 -47.89
C VAL A 154 -13.97 -8.18 -48.80
#